data_1b7c469e7a725448c6eb603e7647a35d
#
_entry.id   1b7c469e7a725448c6eb603e7647a35d
#
_cell.length_a   1.000
_cell.length_b   1.000
_cell.length_c   1.000
_cell.angle_alpha   90.00
_cell.angle_beta   90.00
_cell.angle_gamma   90.00
#
_symmetry.space_group_name_H-M   'P 1'
#
loop_
_entity.id
_entity.type
_entity.pdbx_description
1 polymer ?
#
loop_
_entity_poly.entity_id
_entity_poly.type
_entity_poly.pdbx_seq_one_letter_code
_entity_poly.pdbx_strand_id
1 'polypeptide(L)'
;MNFLSDLPLLLLSLPVVLMALSVHESAHGYAAYKLGDPTARSLGRITLNPIKHFDLFGFLSMLVFHIGWAKPVPINSRYFKKPRRDFAIVGAAGPLSNICLAVINLLLLRIVMFFVNNAYLNHTLPTDIWLTVLSLVVYILYVGIAMNIILAIFNLIPIPPFDGSRIFYAFLPQKWYFGVMRYEQYIMIGCIILFFGLSYLGLNPLGAIENWLINGLFKITGMGGGTQELGLFNYLLSHLGNLVYVA
;
A
#
# COMPACT_ATOMS: atom_id res chain seq x y z
N MET A 1 7.31 -19.42 -8.50
CA MET A 1 5.91 -18.92 -8.51
C MET A 1 5.37 -19.14 -9.91
N ASN A 2 4.25 -19.83 -10.06
CA ASN A 2 3.60 -19.99 -11.35
C ASN A 2 2.61 -18.84 -11.53
N PHE A 3 2.88 -17.92 -12.45
CA PHE A 3 2.05 -16.75 -12.73
C PHE A 3 0.55 -17.09 -12.87
N LEU A 4 0.23 -18.20 -13.53
CA LEU A 4 -1.16 -18.62 -13.73
C LEU A 4 -1.86 -19.06 -12.44
N SER A 5 -1.14 -19.65 -11.48
CA SER A 5 -1.71 -20.05 -10.19
C SER A 5 -1.98 -18.84 -9.29
N ASP A 6 -1.15 -17.78 -9.39
CA ASP A 6 -1.27 -16.61 -8.52
C ASP A 6 -2.25 -15.55 -9.08
N LEU A 7 -2.61 -15.66 -10.37
CA LEU A 7 -3.46 -14.70 -11.08
C LEU A 7 -4.82 -14.45 -10.42
N PRO A 8 -5.59 -15.45 -9.95
CA PRO A 8 -6.88 -15.20 -9.33
C PRO A 8 -6.78 -14.38 -8.04
N LEU A 9 -5.78 -14.65 -7.17
CA LEU A 9 -5.56 -13.88 -5.95
C LEU A 9 -5.06 -12.47 -6.25
N LEU A 10 -4.25 -12.31 -7.30
CA LEU A 10 -3.81 -11.01 -7.77
C LEU A 10 -4.98 -10.18 -8.29
N LEU A 11 -5.89 -10.77 -9.08
CA LEU A 11 -7.09 -10.08 -9.55
C LEU A 11 -8.03 -9.71 -8.40
N LEU A 12 -8.12 -10.56 -7.37
CA LEU A 12 -8.92 -10.32 -6.18
C LEU A 12 -8.34 -9.18 -5.33
N SER A 13 -7.01 -9.03 -5.28
CA SER A 13 -6.34 -7.94 -4.58
C SER A 13 -6.38 -6.60 -5.32
N LEU A 14 -6.60 -6.62 -6.64
CA LEU A 14 -6.52 -5.43 -7.50
C LEU A 14 -7.40 -4.26 -7.05
N PRO A 15 -8.70 -4.44 -6.68
CA PRO A 15 -9.52 -3.34 -6.20
C PRO A 15 -8.95 -2.69 -4.94
N VAL A 16 -8.35 -3.49 -4.05
CA VAL A 16 -7.74 -3.02 -2.79
C VAL A 16 -6.50 -2.18 -3.08
N VAL A 17 -5.63 -2.65 -3.98
CA VAL A 17 -4.42 -1.93 -4.42
C VAL A 17 -4.80 -0.61 -5.09
N LEU A 18 -5.77 -0.63 -6.01
CA LEU A 18 -6.23 0.57 -6.70
C LEU A 18 -6.84 1.59 -5.74
N MET A 19 -7.57 1.12 -4.71
CA MET A 19 -8.11 2.01 -3.68
C MET A 19 -6.99 2.61 -2.81
N ALA A 20 -6.02 1.80 -2.37
CA ALA A 20 -4.88 2.27 -1.59
C ALA A 20 -4.07 3.35 -2.34
N LEU A 21 -3.79 3.14 -3.63
CA LEU A 21 -3.13 4.12 -4.49
C LEU A 21 -3.99 5.38 -4.70
N SER A 22 -5.31 5.23 -4.87
CA SER A 22 -6.21 6.37 -5.05
C SER A 22 -6.28 7.28 -3.83
N VAL A 23 -6.31 6.69 -2.63
CA VAL A 23 -6.27 7.45 -1.38
C VAL A 23 -4.92 8.16 -1.22
N HIS A 24 -3.82 7.46 -1.49
CA HIS A 24 -2.45 7.99 -1.45
C HIS A 24 -2.32 9.23 -2.34
N GLU A 25 -2.64 9.12 -3.62
CA GLU A 25 -2.56 10.20 -4.59
C GLU A 25 -3.51 11.36 -4.24
N SER A 26 -4.73 11.03 -3.80
CA SER A 26 -5.69 12.05 -3.36
C SER A 26 -5.22 12.80 -2.13
N ALA A 27 -4.52 12.14 -1.20
CA ALA A 27 -3.96 12.77 -0.02
C ALA A 27 -2.88 13.80 -0.39
N HIS A 28 -2.00 13.49 -1.34
CA HIS A 28 -1.05 14.46 -1.90
C HIS A 28 -1.78 15.67 -2.49
N GLY A 29 -2.75 15.44 -3.37
CA GLY A 29 -3.53 16.50 -3.99
C GLY A 29 -4.28 17.36 -2.97
N TYR A 30 -4.85 16.73 -1.95
CA TYR A 30 -5.58 17.43 -0.89
C TYR A 30 -4.66 18.28 -0.01
N ALA A 31 -3.50 17.75 0.37
CA ALA A 31 -2.49 18.49 1.12
C ALA A 31 -1.97 19.69 0.32
N ALA A 32 -1.66 19.50 -0.96
CA ALA A 32 -1.25 20.57 -1.87
C ALA A 32 -2.32 21.67 -1.96
N TYR A 33 -3.58 21.28 -2.13
CA TYR A 33 -4.71 22.22 -2.15
C TYR A 33 -4.82 23.04 -0.86
N LYS A 34 -4.68 22.40 0.30
CA LYS A 34 -4.69 23.09 1.61
C LYS A 34 -3.53 24.06 1.79
N LEU A 35 -2.41 23.80 1.11
CA LEU A 35 -1.22 24.65 1.12
C LEU A 35 -1.24 25.75 0.04
N GLY A 36 -2.31 25.80 -0.76
CA GLY A 36 -2.56 26.89 -1.72
C GLY A 36 -2.40 26.49 -3.20
N ASP A 37 -2.08 25.23 -3.52
CA ASP A 37 -1.99 24.74 -4.90
C ASP A 37 -3.36 24.18 -5.37
N PRO A 38 -4.08 24.88 -6.27
CA PRO A 38 -5.37 24.43 -6.77
C PRO A 38 -5.25 23.38 -7.88
N THR A 39 -4.04 23.07 -8.36
CA THR A 39 -3.82 22.31 -9.60
C THR A 39 -4.51 20.96 -9.60
N ALA A 40 -4.28 20.14 -8.56
CA ALA A 40 -4.90 18.82 -8.46
C ALA A 40 -6.43 18.88 -8.39
N ARG A 41 -6.96 19.87 -7.67
CA ARG A 41 -8.40 20.08 -7.52
C ARG A 41 -9.06 20.48 -8.84
N SER A 42 -8.48 21.46 -9.55
CA SER A 42 -9.02 21.96 -10.83
C SER A 42 -9.03 20.88 -11.93
N LEU A 43 -8.12 19.90 -11.84
CA LEU A 43 -8.05 18.76 -12.75
C LEU A 43 -8.91 17.57 -12.30
N GLY A 44 -9.69 17.71 -11.20
CA GLY A 44 -10.52 16.64 -10.67
C GLY A 44 -9.73 15.41 -10.22
N ARG A 45 -8.47 15.62 -9.71
CA ARG A 45 -7.56 14.57 -9.28
C ARG A 45 -7.64 14.29 -7.78
N ILE A 46 -8.37 15.10 -7.01
CA ILE A 46 -8.69 14.82 -5.60
C ILE A 46 -9.97 13.97 -5.56
N THR A 47 -9.82 12.68 -5.73
CA THR A 47 -10.96 11.74 -5.85
C THR A 47 -10.54 10.33 -5.47
N LEU A 48 -11.46 9.55 -4.90
CA LEU A 48 -11.26 8.13 -4.63
C LEU A 48 -11.58 7.23 -5.84
N ASN A 49 -11.97 7.83 -6.98
CA ASN A 49 -12.21 7.05 -8.19
C ASN A 49 -10.88 6.52 -8.76
N PRO A 50 -10.63 5.19 -8.71
CA PRO A 50 -9.36 4.60 -9.11
C PRO A 50 -9.04 4.80 -10.59
N ILE A 51 -10.04 4.94 -11.46
CA ILE A 51 -9.83 5.18 -12.90
C ILE A 51 -9.07 6.48 -13.14
N LYS A 52 -9.23 7.49 -12.29
CA LYS A 52 -8.51 8.76 -12.39
C LYS A 52 -7.02 8.63 -12.07
N HIS A 53 -6.64 7.63 -11.29
CA HIS A 53 -5.27 7.34 -10.86
C HIS A 53 -4.65 6.15 -11.60
N PHE A 54 -5.42 5.52 -12.49
CA PHE A 54 -4.97 4.37 -13.27
C PHE A 54 -3.91 4.79 -14.31
N ASP A 55 -2.81 4.04 -14.34
CA ASP A 55 -1.78 4.12 -15.35
C ASP A 55 -1.66 2.76 -16.05
N LEU A 56 -1.86 2.74 -17.36
CA LEU A 56 -1.85 1.49 -18.12
C LEU A 56 -0.48 0.80 -18.09
N PHE A 57 0.61 1.57 -18.21
CA PHE A 57 1.95 1.01 -18.19
C PHE A 57 2.34 0.54 -16.79
N GLY A 58 1.95 1.28 -15.76
CA GLY A 58 2.11 0.85 -14.36
C GLY A 58 1.35 -0.45 -14.07
N PHE A 59 0.16 -0.60 -14.61
CA PHE A 59 -0.64 -1.83 -14.49
C PHE A 59 -0.01 -3.02 -15.23
N LEU A 60 0.41 -2.82 -16.48
CA LEU A 60 1.09 -3.87 -17.26
C LEU A 60 2.41 -4.29 -16.61
N SER A 61 3.17 -3.33 -16.07
CA SER A 61 4.38 -3.60 -15.30
C SER A 61 4.09 -4.44 -14.06
N MET A 62 2.99 -4.15 -13.36
CA MET A 62 2.56 -4.92 -12.19
C MET A 62 2.26 -6.37 -12.57
N LEU A 63 1.62 -6.62 -13.70
CA LEU A 63 1.31 -7.97 -14.18
C LEU A 63 2.56 -8.78 -14.54
N VAL A 64 3.56 -8.14 -15.14
CA VAL A 64 4.77 -8.83 -15.66
C VAL A 64 5.88 -8.90 -14.60
N PHE A 65 6.11 -7.80 -13.88
CA PHE A 65 7.25 -7.61 -12.98
C PHE A 65 6.85 -7.55 -11.50
N HIS A 66 5.55 -7.64 -11.20
CA HIS A 66 4.99 -7.44 -9.85
C HIS A 66 5.32 -6.07 -9.22
N ILE A 67 5.72 -5.12 -10.06
CA ILE A 67 5.99 -3.73 -9.68
C ILE A 67 5.13 -2.83 -10.55
N GLY A 68 4.26 -2.04 -9.92
CA GLY A 68 3.36 -1.12 -10.61
C GLY A 68 3.40 0.27 -9.99
N TRP A 69 2.85 1.23 -10.71
CA TRP A 69 2.70 2.60 -10.24
C TRP A 69 1.36 3.18 -10.67
N ALA A 70 0.89 4.17 -9.94
CA ALA A 70 -0.27 4.96 -10.28
C ALA A 70 0.12 6.18 -11.13
N LYS A 71 -0.84 6.75 -11.82
CA LYS A 71 -0.67 8.05 -12.46
C LYS A 71 -0.58 9.13 -11.37
N PRO A 72 0.56 9.84 -11.22
CA PRO A 72 0.77 10.77 -10.13
C PRO A 72 -0.15 11.99 -10.23
N VAL A 73 -0.51 12.55 -9.08
CA VAL A 73 -1.27 13.79 -9.00
C VAL A 73 -0.35 14.97 -9.28
N PRO A 74 -0.71 15.88 -10.21
CA PRO A 74 0.12 17.03 -10.52
C PRO A 74 0.13 18.04 -9.37
N ILE A 75 1.33 18.46 -8.98
CA ILE A 75 1.59 19.43 -7.92
C ILE A 75 2.44 20.57 -8.48
N ASN A 76 2.02 21.81 -8.25
CA ASN A 76 2.75 22.99 -8.69
C ASN A 76 3.29 23.79 -7.47
N SER A 77 4.56 23.59 -7.17
CA SER A 77 5.24 24.19 -6.04
C SER A 77 5.31 25.73 -6.07
N ARG A 78 4.98 26.37 -7.20
CA ARG A 78 4.94 27.85 -7.33
C ARG A 78 3.83 28.49 -6.48
N TYR A 79 2.79 27.72 -6.13
CA TYR A 79 1.71 28.19 -5.27
C TYR A 79 2.05 28.10 -3.77
N PHE A 80 3.12 27.43 -3.40
CA PHE A 80 3.48 27.23 -2.00
C PHE A 80 4.14 28.47 -1.39
N LYS A 81 3.68 28.85 -0.21
CA LYS A 81 4.28 29.99 0.54
C LYS A 81 5.68 29.68 1.06
N LYS A 82 5.91 28.42 1.46
CA LYS A 82 7.21 27.90 1.92
C LYS A 82 7.54 26.62 1.15
N PRO A 83 8.03 26.72 -0.10
CA PRO A 83 8.07 25.58 -1.04
C PRO A 83 8.71 24.32 -0.49
N ARG A 84 9.83 24.40 0.24
CA ARG A 84 10.49 23.22 0.80
C ARG A 84 9.65 22.52 1.86
N ARG A 85 9.14 23.28 2.85
CA ARG A 85 8.31 22.75 3.92
C ARG A 85 7.00 22.20 3.36
N ASP A 86 6.37 22.98 2.50
CA ASP A 86 5.05 22.65 1.98
C ASP A 86 5.12 21.42 1.08
N PHE A 87 6.21 21.28 0.31
CA PHE A 87 6.47 20.09 -0.50
C PHE A 87 6.75 18.83 0.33
N ALA A 88 7.44 18.99 1.48
CA ALA A 88 7.63 17.90 2.42
C ALA A 88 6.32 17.45 3.08
N ILE A 89 5.43 18.41 3.45
CA ILE A 89 4.10 18.09 3.98
C ILE A 89 3.27 17.34 2.95
N VAL A 90 3.31 17.77 1.69
CA VAL A 90 2.65 17.07 0.60
C VAL A 90 3.23 15.67 0.43
N GLY A 91 4.55 15.53 0.41
CA GLY A 91 5.21 14.22 0.32
C GLY A 91 4.84 13.27 1.48
N ALA A 92 4.67 13.80 2.69
CA ALA A 92 4.25 13.00 3.84
C ALA A 92 2.77 12.57 3.79
N ALA A 93 1.91 13.31 3.09
CA ALA A 93 0.47 13.09 3.10
C ALA A 93 0.07 11.72 2.53
N GLY A 94 0.70 11.27 1.44
CA GLY A 94 0.48 9.96 0.84
C GLY A 94 0.79 8.80 1.82
N PRO A 95 2.03 8.67 2.26
CA PRO A 95 2.41 7.63 3.22
C PRO A 95 1.58 7.64 4.51
N LEU A 96 1.28 8.82 5.06
CA LEU A 96 0.44 8.93 6.25
C LEU A 96 -0.99 8.46 6.00
N SER A 97 -1.56 8.74 4.83
CA SER A 97 -2.89 8.24 4.47
C SER A 97 -2.93 6.71 4.38
N ASN A 98 -1.87 6.09 3.87
CA ASN A 98 -1.75 4.64 3.83
C ASN A 98 -1.61 4.05 5.24
N ILE A 99 -0.83 4.66 6.13
CA ILE A 99 -0.76 4.22 7.55
C ILE A 99 -2.15 4.27 8.18
N CYS A 100 -2.90 5.36 7.97
CA CYS A 100 -4.27 5.46 8.49
C CYS A 100 -5.19 4.36 7.93
N LEU A 101 -5.12 4.07 6.63
CA LEU A 101 -5.88 2.98 6.02
C LEU A 101 -5.47 1.60 6.55
N ALA A 102 -4.17 1.34 6.74
CA ALA A 102 -3.69 0.11 7.34
C ALA A 102 -4.27 -0.10 8.74
N VAL A 103 -4.28 0.96 9.57
CA VAL A 103 -4.87 0.91 10.91
C VAL A 103 -6.39 0.67 10.85
N ILE A 104 -7.11 1.34 9.94
CA ILE A 104 -8.56 1.11 9.77
C ILE A 104 -8.84 -0.34 9.38
N ASN A 105 -8.13 -0.89 8.38
CA ASN A 105 -8.28 -2.28 7.97
C ASN A 105 -7.95 -3.26 9.12
N LEU A 106 -6.92 -2.96 9.92
CA LEU A 106 -6.52 -3.76 11.07
C LEU A 106 -7.62 -3.79 12.14
N LEU A 107 -8.21 -2.63 12.47
CA LEU A 107 -9.31 -2.55 13.42
C LEU A 107 -10.55 -3.30 12.93
N LEU A 108 -10.88 -3.17 11.64
CA LEU A 108 -11.97 -3.92 11.02
C LEU A 108 -11.70 -5.42 11.03
N LEU A 109 -10.48 -5.85 10.69
CA LEU A 109 -10.08 -7.25 10.75
C LEU A 109 -10.20 -7.79 12.19
N ARG A 110 -9.78 -7.01 13.19
CA ARG A 110 -9.91 -7.40 14.60
C ARG A 110 -11.36 -7.60 15.02
N ILE A 111 -12.25 -6.70 14.59
CA ILE A 111 -13.69 -6.81 14.85
C ILE A 111 -14.25 -8.09 14.19
N VAL A 112 -13.95 -8.32 12.92
CA VAL A 112 -14.39 -9.53 12.19
C VAL A 112 -13.89 -10.78 12.89
N MET A 113 -12.60 -10.86 13.23
CA MET A 113 -12.01 -12.02 13.89
C MET A 113 -12.58 -12.27 15.30
N PHE A 114 -12.97 -11.22 16.03
CA PHE A 114 -13.66 -11.36 17.31
C PHE A 114 -14.99 -12.12 17.14
N PHE A 115 -15.83 -11.75 16.16
CA PHE A 115 -17.10 -12.43 15.89
C PHE A 115 -16.87 -13.85 15.34
N VAL A 116 -15.89 -14.05 14.49
CA VAL A 116 -15.52 -15.36 13.93
C VAL A 116 -15.07 -16.31 15.03
N ASN A 117 -14.20 -15.86 15.92
CA ASN A 117 -13.72 -16.66 17.05
C ASN A 117 -14.88 -17.04 17.99
N ASN A 118 -15.78 -16.10 18.28
CA ASN A 118 -16.97 -16.38 19.09
C ASN A 118 -17.90 -17.41 18.43
N ALA A 119 -18.12 -17.29 17.11
CA ALA A 119 -18.91 -18.28 16.37
C ALA A 119 -18.23 -19.66 16.35
N TYR A 120 -16.91 -19.71 16.22
CA TYR A 120 -16.14 -20.96 16.30
C TYR A 120 -16.31 -21.66 17.65
N LEU A 121 -16.15 -20.91 18.76
CA LEU A 121 -16.29 -21.44 20.11
C LEU A 121 -17.72 -21.98 20.40
N ASN A 122 -18.72 -21.37 19.80
CA ASN A 122 -20.12 -21.78 19.94
C ASN A 122 -20.56 -22.83 18.90
N HIS A 123 -19.65 -23.34 18.07
CA HIS A 123 -19.95 -24.27 16.97
C HIS A 123 -21.01 -23.74 15.98
N THR A 124 -21.06 -22.41 15.78
CA THR A 124 -22.02 -21.72 14.91
C THR A 124 -21.34 -21.07 13.70
N LEU A 125 -20.14 -21.54 13.34
CA LEU A 125 -19.48 -21.05 12.12
C LEU A 125 -20.38 -21.33 10.91
N PRO A 126 -20.50 -20.35 10.01
CA PRO A 126 -21.25 -20.55 8.77
C PRO A 126 -20.59 -21.62 7.91
N THR A 127 -21.38 -22.30 7.11
CA THR A 127 -20.93 -23.32 6.14
C THR A 127 -21.07 -22.77 4.72
N ASP A 128 -20.40 -23.44 3.78
CA ASP A 128 -20.54 -23.20 2.34
C ASP A 128 -20.29 -21.75 1.91
N ILE A 129 -21.27 -21.14 1.25
CA ILE A 129 -21.12 -19.79 0.65
C ILE A 129 -20.79 -18.71 1.69
N TRP A 130 -21.34 -18.80 2.89
CA TRP A 130 -21.09 -17.80 3.94
C TRP A 130 -19.67 -17.89 4.49
N LEU A 131 -19.10 -19.10 4.56
CA LEU A 131 -17.69 -19.29 4.91
C LEU A 131 -16.79 -18.70 3.83
N THR A 132 -17.14 -18.87 2.56
CA THR A 132 -16.43 -18.26 1.42
C THR A 132 -16.48 -16.74 1.48
N VAL A 133 -17.66 -16.13 1.72
CA VAL A 133 -17.81 -14.68 1.88
C VAL A 133 -16.97 -14.16 3.05
N LEU A 134 -17.00 -14.87 4.18
CA LEU A 134 -16.21 -14.51 5.35
C LEU A 134 -14.71 -14.55 5.06
N SER A 135 -14.24 -15.62 4.42
CA SER A 135 -12.84 -15.76 4.00
C SER A 135 -12.42 -14.66 3.04
N LEU A 136 -13.29 -14.26 2.12
CA LEU A 136 -13.06 -13.15 1.21
C LEU A 136 -12.92 -11.80 1.96
N VAL A 137 -13.79 -11.54 2.93
CA VAL A 137 -13.71 -10.32 3.75
C VAL A 137 -12.40 -10.28 4.54
N VAL A 138 -12.03 -11.39 5.18
CA VAL A 138 -10.74 -11.50 5.91
C VAL A 138 -9.55 -11.27 4.98
N TYR A 139 -9.57 -11.88 3.79
CA TYR A 139 -8.53 -11.70 2.79
C TYR A 139 -8.41 -10.25 2.32
N ILE A 140 -9.51 -9.59 1.97
CA ILE A 140 -9.53 -8.18 1.53
C ILE A 140 -8.96 -7.27 2.61
N LEU A 141 -9.34 -7.46 3.87
CA LEU A 141 -8.84 -6.65 4.99
C LEU A 141 -7.34 -6.90 5.22
N TYR A 142 -6.91 -8.16 5.14
CA TYR A 142 -5.49 -8.53 5.27
C TYR A 142 -4.65 -7.90 4.16
N VAL A 143 -5.06 -8.05 2.89
CA VAL A 143 -4.39 -7.42 1.75
C VAL A 143 -4.40 -5.89 1.90
N GLY A 144 -5.50 -5.33 2.40
CA GLY A 144 -5.60 -3.90 2.70
C GLY A 144 -4.56 -3.43 3.71
N ILE A 145 -4.29 -4.20 4.76
CA ILE A 145 -3.21 -3.92 5.72
C ILE A 145 -1.85 -4.00 5.02
N ALA A 146 -1.57 -5.13 4.38
CA ALA A 146 -0.29 -5.41 3.74
C ALA A 146 0.09 -4.35 2.70
N MET A 147 -0.80 -4.08 1.75
CA MET A 147 -0.56 -3.13 0.67
C MET A 147 -0.37 -1.70 1.17
N ASN A 148 -1.18 -1.26 2.14
CA ASN A 148 -1.02 0.08 2.69
C ASN A 148 0.27 0.23 3.51
N ILE A 149 0.71 -0.79 4.23
CA ILE A 149 2.01 -0.79 4.94
C ILE A 149 3.15 -0.73 3.93
N ILE A 150 3.13 -1.57 2.91
CA ILE A 150 4.15 -1.57 1.86
C ILE A 150 4.24 -0.21 1.19
N LEU A 151 3.11 0.36 0.75
CA LEU A 151 3.07 1.67 0.11
C LEU A 151 3.62 2.77 1.03
N ALA A 152 3.28 2.74 2.32
CA ALA A 152 3.79 3.71 3.27
C ALA A 152 5.31 3.61 3.45
N ILE A 153 5.83 2.40 3.64
CA ILE A 153 7.27 2.18 3.85
C ILE A 153 8.07 2.55 2.62
N PHE A 154 7.63 2.07 1.45
CA PHE A 154 8.28 2.36 0.19
C PHE A 154 8.37 3.86 -0.05
N ASN A 155 7.23 4.55 0.12
CA ASN A 155 7.18 5.97 -0.11
C ASN A 155 7.86 6.81 0.99
N LEU A 156 8.21 6.23 2.15
CA LEU A 156 9.02 6.90 3.17
C LEU A 156 10.54 6.74 2.93
N ILE A 157 10.97 5.93 1.98
CA ILE A 157 12.40 5.81 1.62
C ILE A 157 12.92 7.17 1.17
N PRO A 158 14.02 7.70 1.76
CA PRO A 158 14.50 9.06 1.50
C PRO A 158 15.28 9.21 0.19
N ILE A 159 14.88 8.47 -0.84
CA ILE A 159 15.54 8.40 -2.15
C ILE A 159 14.49 8.56 -3.26
N PRO A 160 14.73 9.34 -4.32
CA PRO A 160 13.85 9.36 -5.49
C PRO A 160 13.70 7.97 -6.12
N PRO A 161 12.50 7.62 -6.62
CA PRO A 161 11.33 8.48 -6.89
C PRO A 161 10.32 8.59 -5.74
N PHE A 162 10.66 8.11 -4.54
CA PHE A 162 9.73 8.00 -3.42
C PHE A 162 9.49 9.34 -2.72
N ASP A 163 8.32 9.48 -2.09
CA ASP A 163 7.90 10.71 -1.40
C ASP A 163 8.79 11.10 -0.23
N GLY A 164 9.40 10.11 0.42
CA GLY A 164 10.38 10.31 1.49
C GLY A 164 11.57 11.17 1.07
N SER A 165 11.93 11.17 -0.22
CA SER A 165 12.95 12.05 -0.75
C SER A 165 12.56 13.53 -0.56
N ARG A 166 11.29 13.87 -0.78
CA ARG A 166 10.77 15.24 -0.64
C ARG A 166 10.77 15.68 0.83
N ILE A 167 10.48 14.75 1.74
CA ILE A 167 10.57 14.98 3.19
C ILE A 167 12.02 15.23 3.57
N PHE A 168 12.93 14.37 3.14
CA PHE A 168 14.34 14.45 3.45
C PHE A 168 14.98 15.72 2.87
N TYR A 169 14.63 16.09 1.64
CA TYR A 169 15.17 17.28 0.98
C TYR A 169 14.80 18.58 1.70
N ALA A 170 13.71 18.63 2.44
CA ALA A 170 13.35 19.81 3.22
C ALA A 170 14.38 20.15 4.30
N PHE A 171 15.10 19.14 4.81
CA PHE A 171 16.14 19.30 5.85
C PHE A 171 17.54 19.52 5.27
N LEU A 172 17.73 19.33 3.96
CA LEU A 172 19.06 19.52 3.35
C LEU A 172 19.45 21.00 3.25
N PRO A 173 20.73 21.34 3.48
CA PRO A 173 21.28 22.64 3.10
C PRO A 173 21.05 22.92 1.61
N GLN A 174 20.89 24.20 1.24
CA GLN A 174 20.56 24.62 -0.12
C GLN A 174 21.49 24.07 -1.20
N LYS A 175 22.78 24.00 -0.90
CA LYS A 175 23.81 23.47 -1.81
C LYS A 175 23.57 22.00 -2.14
N TRP A 176 23.26 21.17 -1.14
CA TRP A 176 23.00 19.74 -1.31
C TRP A 176 21.63 19.47 -1.98
N TYR A 177 20.62 20.26 -1.63
CA TYR A 177 19.30 20.20 -2.26
C TYR A 177 19.39 20.27 -3.79
N PHE A 178 20.03 21.31 -4.32
CA PHE A 178 20.20 21.46 -5.78
C PHE A 178 21.11 20.39 -6.38
N GLY A 179 22.11 19.91 -5.64
CA GLY A 179 23.00 18.85 -6.08
C GLY A 179 22.22 17.54 -6.30
N VAL A 180 21.40 17.13 -5.33
CA VAL A 180 20.61 15.88 -5.44
C VAL A 180 19.53 16.01 -6.51
N MET A 181 18.79 17.13 -6.58
CA MET A 181 17.77 17.34 -7.60
C MET A 181 18.33 17.26 -9.03
N ARG A 182 19.60 17.70 -9.23
CA ARG A 182 20.24 17.60 -10.55
C ARG A 182 20.43 16.15 -11.01
N TYR A 183 20.63 15.23 -10.07
CA TYR A 183 20.87 13.81 -10.34
C TYR A 183 19.65 12.94 -10.04
N GLU A 184 18.49 13.52 -9.70
CA GLU A 184 17.28 12.81 -9.30
C GLU A 184 16.90 11.70 -10.29
N GLN A 185 16.95 11.99 -11.60
CA GLN A 185 16.61 11.04 -12.64
C GLN A 185 17.58 9.84 -12.68
N TYR A 186 18.89 10.07 -12.49
CA TYR A 186 19.88 9.00 -12.46
C TYR A 186 19.76 8.16 -11.19
N ILE A 187 19.46 8.78 -10.06
CA ILE A 187 19.20 8.08 -8.79
C ILE A 187 17.98 7.19 -8.93
N MET A 188 16.91 7.70 -9.53
CA MET A 188 15.69 6.94 -9.82
C MET A 188 15.97 5.70 -10.67
N ILE A 189 16.71 5.86 -11.77
CA ILE A 189 17.09 4.73 -12.64
C ILE A 189 17.94 3.73 -11.87
N GLY A 190 18.93 4.19 -11.09
CA GLY A 190 19.76 3.34 -10.25
C GLY A 190 18.96 2.55 -9.22
N CYS A 191 17.96 3.16 -8.57
CA CYS A 191 17.06 2.49 -7.64
C CYS A 191 16.22 1.42 -8.34
N ILE A 192 15.66 1.71 -9.50
CA ILE A 192 14.89 0.76 -10.28
C ILE A 192 15.76 -0.46 -10.62
N ILE A 193 16.96 -0.24 -11.16
CA ILE A 193 17.90 -1.32 -11.50
C ILE A 193 18.26 -2.13 -10.24
N LEU A 194 18.52 -1.48 -9.11
CA LEU A 194 18.85 -2.14 -7.86
C LEU A 194 17.71 -3.06 -7.38
N PHE A 195 16.45 -2.55 -7.36
CA PHE A 195 15.30 -3.34 -6.93
C PHE A 195 15.05 -4.54 -7.84
N PHE A 196 15.11 -4.36 -9.16
CA PHE A 196 15.00 -5.46 -10.11
C PHE A 196 16.16 -6.47 -9.97
N GLY A 197 17.39 -5.99 -9.78
CA GLY A 197 18.55 -6.83 -9.57
C GLY A 197 18.45 -7.66 -8.29
N LEU A 198 18.02 -7.06 -7.18
CA LEU A 198 17.80 -7.78 -5.92
C LEU A 198 16.70 -8.84 -6.07
N SER A 199 15.60 -8.49 -6.73
CA SER A 199 14.51 -9.44 -6.99
C SER A 199 14.97 -10.61 -7.86
N TYR A 200 15.78 -10.36 -8.88
CA TYR A 200 16.37 -11.40 -9.73
C TYR A 200 17.31 -12.35 -8.96
N LEU A 201 18.02 -11.83 -7.96
CA LEU A 201 18.88 -12.62 -7.06
C LEU A 201 18.09 -13.39 -5.98
N GLY A 202 16.75 -13.33 -6.01
CA GLY A 202 15.89 -13.95 -5.00
C GLY A 202 15.87 -13.24 -3.64
N LEU A 203 16.47 -12.05 -3.57
CA LEU A 203 16.43 -11.23 -2.36
C LEU A 203 15.19 -10.36 -2.38
N ASN A 204 14.35 -10.51 -1.34
CA ASN A 204 13.16 -9.67 -1.15
C ASN A 204 13.22 -8.93 0.20
N PRO A 205 14.05 -7.88 0.32
CA PRO A 205 14.19 -7.14 1.57
C PRO A 205 12.89 -6.46 2.00
N LEU A 206 12.05 -6.10 1.04
CA LEU A 206 10.77 -5.44 1.30
C LEU A 206 9.75 -6.40 1.88
N GLY A 207 9.64 -7.61 1.33
CA GLY A 207 8.80 -8.66 1.91
C GLY A 207 9.25 -9.06 3.32
N ALA A 208 10.56 -9.02 3.61
CA ALA A 208 11.06 -9.27 4.96
C ALA A 208 10.59 -8.17 5.95
N ILE A 209 10.68 -6.90 5.56
CA ILE A 209 10.21 -5.76 6.36
C ILE A 209 8.69 -5.81 6.53
N GLU A 210 7.94 -6.07 5.45
CA GLU A 210 6.49 -6.25 5.46
C GLU A 210 6.07 -7.33 6.47
N ASN A 211 6.62 -8.53 6.34
CA ASN A 211 6.31 -9.65 7.22
C ASN A 211 6.64 -9.33 8.69
N TRP A 212 7.76 -8.66 8.95
CA TRP A 212 8.14 -8.25 10.30
C TRP A 212 7.11 -7.26 10.89
N LEU A 213 6.65 -6.28 10.10
CA LEU A 213 5.67 -5.29 10.54
C LEU A 213 4.28 -5.88 10.73
N ILE A 214 3.80 -6.70 9.78
CA ILE A 214 2.49 -7.35 9.89
C ILE A 214 2.47 -8.27 11.11
N ASN A 215 3.52 -9.07 11.32
CA ASN A 215 3.63 -9.93 12.50
C ASN A 215 3.69 -9.11 13.79
N GLY A 216 4.39 -7.97 13.78
CA GLY A 216 4.42 -7.03 14.91
C GLY A 216 3.04 -6.46 15.23
N LEU A 217 2.30 -6.01 14.21
CA LEU A 217 0.94 -5.49 14.36
C LEU A 217 -0.03 -6.56 14.87
N PHE A 218 0.07 -7.78 14.38
CA PHE A 218 -0.76 -8.89 14.85
C PHE A 218 -0.47 -9.23 16.32
N LYS A 219 0.79 -9.17 16.75
CA LYS A 219 1.14 -9.34 18.17
C LYS A 219 0.55 -8.23 19.06
N ILE A 220 0.70 -6.97 18.63
CA ILE A 220 0.19 -5.80 19.39
C ILE A 220 -1.34 -5.84 19.50
N THR A 221 -2.03 -6.27 18.45
CA THR A 221 -3.50 -6.36 18.45
C THR A 221 -4.06 -7.63 19.09
N GLY A 222 -3.20 -8.52 19.57
CA GLY A 222 -3.59 -9.80 20.19
C GLY A 222 -3.97 -10.89 19.19
N MET A 223 -3.96 -10.62 17.88
CA MET A 223 -4.21 -11.63 16.85
C MET A 223 -3.04 -12.61 16.67
N GLY A 224 -1.84 -12.26 17.15
CA GLY A 224 -0.66 -13.13 17.13
C GLY A 224 -0.37 -13.86 18.43
N GLY A 225 -1.16 -13.62 19.48
CA GLY A 225 -0.91 -14.15 20.84
C GLY A 225 -1.60 -15.46 21.17
N GLY A 226 -2.63 -15.84 20.43
CA GLY A 226 -3.36 -17.08 20.61
C GLY A 226 -3.14 -18.03 19.43
N THR A 227 -2.63 -19.24 19.67
CA THR A 227 -2.48 -20.27 18.65
C THR A 227 -3.80 -20.57 17.93
N GLN A 228 -4.92 -20.39 18.61
CA GLN A 228 -6.28 -20.66 18.09
C GLN A 228 -6.76 -19.57 17.13
N GLU A 229 -6.66 -18.28 17.47
CA GLU A 229 -7.08 -17.17 16.57
C GLU A 229 -6.23 -17.14 15.30
N LEU A 230 -4.91 -17.36 15.41
CA LEU A 230 -4.02 -17.45 14.26
C LEU A 230 -4.33 -18.69 13.41
N GLY A 231 -4.66 -19.82 14.03
CA GLY A 231 -5.08 -21.03 13.33
C GLY A 231 -6.37 -20.80 12.55
N LEU A 232 -7.35 -20.14 13.13
CA LEU A 232 -8.63 -19.82 12.49
C LEU A 232 -8.47 -18.83 11.35
N PHE A 233 -7.62 -17.78 11.53
CA PHE A 233 -7.27 -16.85 10.48
C PHE A 233 -6.61 -17.57 9.28
N ASN A 234 -5.60 -18.41 9.53
CA ASN A 234 -4.94 -19.20 8.50
C ASN A 234 -5.89 -20.18 7.80
N TYR A 235 -6.82 -20.78 8.56
CA TYR A 235 -7.88 -21.65 8.00
C TYR A 235 -8.75 -20.89 7.00
N LEU A 236 -9.20 -19.66 7.33
CA LEU A 236 -10.02 -18.86 6.43
C LEU A 236 -9.24 -18.46 5.16
N LEU A 237 -7.97 -18.07 5.30
CA LEU A 237 -7.14 -17.74 4.13
C LEU A 237 -6.87 -18.98 3.25
N SER A 238 -6.60 -20.14 3.84
CA SER A 238 -6.40 -21.40 3.09
C SER A 238 -7.68 -21.89 2.43
N HIS A 239 -8.84 -21.70 3.05
CA HIS A 239 -10.13 -22.05 2.46
C HIS A 239 -10.35 -21.27 1.15
N LEU A 240 -10.09 -19.96 1.15
CA LEU A 240 -10.17 -19.15 -0.07
C LEU A 240 -9.15 -19.58 -1.12
N GLY A 241 -7.91 -19.84 -0.69
CA GLY A 241 -6.85 -20.35 -1.58
C GLY A 241 -7.26 -21.64 -2.27
N ASN A 242 -7.77 -22.62 -1.53
CA ASN A 242 -8.22 -23.90 -2.08
C ASN A 242 -9.35 -23.73 -3.10
N LEU A 243 -10.31 -22.82 -2.87
CA LEU A 243 -11.37 -22.54 -3.83
C LEU A 243 -10.86 -21.91 -5.12
N VAL A 244 -9.87 -21.03 -5.01
CA VAL A 244 -9.28 -20.31 -6.15
C VAL A 244 -8.40 -21.23 -7.00
N TYR A 245 -7.71 -22.22 -6.39
CA TYR A 245 -6.84 -23.16 -7.12
C TYR A 245 -7.55 -24.38 -7.67
N VAL A 246 -8.78 -24.67 -7.25
CA VAL A 246 -9.57 -25.82 -7.72
C VAL A 246 -10.55 -25.42 -8.84
N ALA A 247 -10.85 -24.14 -9.01
CA ALA A 247 -11.69 -23.60 -10.08
C ALA A 247 -10.87 -23.24 -11.33
#